data_0efbe1d5b853e55b193ef0407ce45a8b
#
_entry.id   0efbe1d5b853e55b193ef0407ce45a8b
#
_cell.length_a   1.000
_cell.length_b   1.000
_cell.length_c   1.000
_cell.angle_alpha   90.00
_cell.angle_beta   90.00
_cell.angle_gamma   90.00
#
_symmetry.space_group_name_H-M   'P 1'
#
loop_
_entity.id
_entity.type
_entity.pdbx_description
1 polymer ?
#
loop_
_entity_poly.entity_id
_entity_poly.type
_entity_poly.pdbx_seq_one_letter_code
_entity_poly.pdbx_strand_id
1 'polypeptide(L)'
;TTIKVGATAGPHAEVVEAAAKEAAKSGLKVQVVEFSDYVTPDKALADGELDLVSYQHKPFLDNFNKTNKTDLVPIGNAILMRMGIYSDKLHDVKDIPDGATIAIPNDPTNGGRGLLLLQRAGLLKLKDGVGMKATPKDVVDNPKHLKFKELEAAQLPRSLADVDAAAITMNLVMRMLKSRISSLSQRTSRWL
;
A
#
# COMPACT_ATOMS: atom_id res chain seq x y z
N THR A 1 21.92 19.01 13.84
CA THR A 1 20.58 18.48 14.16
C THR A 1 20.37 17.16 13.42
N THR A 2 19.81 16.18 14.09
CA THR A 2 19.44 14.88 13.47
C THR A 2 17.95 14.72 13.62
N ILE A 3 17.26 14.33 12.53
CA ILE A 3 15.84 13.95 12.53
C ILE A 3 15.68 12.51 12.10
N LYS A 4 14.71 11.81 12.69
CA LYS A 4 14.33 10.42 12.35
C LYS A 4 13.09 10.43 11.49
N VAL A 5 13.17 9.86 10.30
CA VAL A 5 12.06 9.81 9.34
C VAL A 5 11.69 8.36 9.06
N GLY A 6 10.47 7.98 9.43
CA GLY A 6 9.89 6.68 9.11
C GLY A 6 9.36 6.65 7.68
N ALA A 7 9.63 5.57 6.96
CA ALA A 7 9.09 5.34 5.63
C ALA A 7 8.83 3.85 5.40
N THR A 8 7.85 3.51 4.57
CA THR A 8 7.71 2.12 4.16
C THR A 8 8.77 1.75 3.14
N ALA A 9 9.31 0.53 3.28
CA ALA A 9 10.36 0.01 2.42
C ALA A 9 9.99 0.07 0.93
N GLY A 10 10.96 0.39 0.09
CA GLY A 10 10.81 0.61 -1.35
C GLY A 10 10.67 2.08 -1.71
N PRO A 11 9.78 2.49 -2.64
CA PRO A 11 9.76 3.83 -3.21
C PRO A 11 9.65 4.97 -2.18
N HIS A 12 8.93 4.78 -1.09
CA HIS A 12 8.84 5.79 -0.02
C HIS A 12 10.20 6.00 0.66
N ALA A 13 10.86 4.92 1.08
CA ALA A 13 12.18 4.99 1.70
C ALA A 13 13.22 5.59 0.73
N GLU A 14 13.21 5.19 -0.54
CA GLU A 14 14.12 5.70 -1.57
C GLU A 14 14.00 7.22 -1.77
N VAL A 15 12.77 7.76 -1.76
CA VAL A 15 12.55 9.21 -1.84
C VAL A 15 13.08 9.92 -0.61
N VAL A 16 12.84 9.37 0.59
CA VAL A 16 13.36 9.94 1.83
C VAL A 16 14.90 9.87 1.88
N GLU A 17 15.50 8.78 1.43
CA GLU A 17 16.97 8.66 1.32
C GLU A 17 17.56 9.68 0.35
N ALA A 18 16.92 9.92 -0.79
CA ALA A 18 17.34 10.94 -1.73
C ALA A 18 17.27 12.34 -1.09
N ALA A 19 16.15 12.64 -0.40
CA ALA A 19 16.00 13.90 0.33
C ALA A 19 17.04 14.04 1.47
N ALA A 20 17.38 12.95 2.17
CA ALA A 20 18.39 12.93 3.21
C ALA A 20 19.78 13.35 2.69
N LYS A 21 20.14 12.89 1.48
CA LYS A 21 21.40 13.28 0.83
C LYS A 21 21.45 14.78 0.52
N GLU A 22 20.33 15.35 0.08
CA GLU A 22 20.25 16.81 -0.17
C GLU A 22 20.28 17.60 1.15
N ALA A 23 19.54 17.17 2.17
CA ALA A 23 19.50 17.81 3.48
C ALA A 23 20.88 17.82 4.16
N ALA A 24 21.69 16.79 3.95
CA ALA A 24 23.06 16.72 4.48
C ALA A 24 23.96 17.87 3.98
N LYS A 25 23.75 18.37 2.76
CA LYS A 25 24.48 19.53 2.21
C LYS A 25 24.24 20.81 3.01
N SER A 26 23.10 20.90 3.69
CA SER A 26 22.71 22.00 4.57
C SER A 26 22.98 21.70 6.06
N GLY A 27 23.70 20.64 6.38
CA GLY A 27 24.06 20.26 7.75
C GLY A 27 22.93 19.55 8.53
N LEU A 28 21.84 19.17 7.87
CA LEU A 28 20.74 18.40 8.49
C LEU A 28 20.99 16.90 8.26
N LYS A 29 21.19 16.16 9.34
CA LYS A 29 21.28 14.69 9.30
C LYS A 29 19.90 14.07 9.38
N VAL A 30 19.53 13.26 8.38
CA VAL A 30 18.29 12.50 8.36
C VAL A 30 18.61 11.02 8.56
N GLN A 31 18.02 10.43 9.58
CA GLN A 31 18.05 8.98 9.81
C GLN A 31 16.78 8.38 9.27
N VAL A 32 16.88 7.55 8.24
CA VAL A 32 15.73 6.83 7.67
C VAL A 32 15.48 5.56 8.47
N VAL A 33 14.23 5.36 8.89
CA VAL A 33 13.76 4.15 9.58
C VAL A 33 12.75 3.46 8.69
N GLU A 34 13.09 2.27 8.18
CA GLU A 34 12.21 1.54 7.28
C GLU A 34 11.22 0.64 8.02
N PHE A 35 9.98 0.64 7.54
CA PHE A 35 8.90 -0.20 8.02
C PHE A 35 8.39 -1.12 6.90
N SER A 36 7.93 -2.31 7.27
CA SER A 36 7.38 -3.30 6.35
C SER A 36 5.86 -3.28 6.24
N ASP A 37 5.18 -2.54 7.11
CA ASP A 37 3.72 -2.44 7.24
C ASP A 37 3.23 -0.98 7.26
N TYR A 38 1.90 -0.77 7.29
CA TYR A 38 1.30 0.56 7.33
C TYR A 38 0.77 0.96 8.71
N VAL A 39 0.81 0.08 9.70
CA VAL A 39 0.25 0.33 11.05
C VAL A 39 1.28 0.97 11.98
N THR A 40 2.50 0.44 11.94
CA THR A 40 3.57 0.80 12.89
C THR A 40 4.09 2.23 12.75
N PRO A 41 4.25 2.83 11.53
CA PRO A 41 4.89 4.14 11.39
C PRO A 41 4.19 5.27 12.14
N ASP A 42 2.87 5.40 12.01
CA ASP A 42 2.12 6.46 12.69
C ASP A 42 2.10 6.28 14.21
N LYS A 43 2.11 5.02 14.67
CA LYS A 43 2.22 4.74 16.09
C LYS A 43 3.57 5.20 16.63
N ALA A 44 4.67 4.84 15.98
CA ALA A 44 6.02 5.27 16.37
C ALA A 44 6.16 6.80 16.35
N LEU A 45 5.50 7.48 15.37
CA LEU A 45 5.47 8.94 15.34
C LEU A 45 4.68 9.52 16.52
N ALA A 46 3.49 8.99 16.81
CA ALA A 46 2.66 9.44 17.92
C ALA A 46 3.31 9.20 19.29
N ASP A 47 4.10 8.13 19.41
CA ASP A 47 4.86 7.78 20.62
C ASP A 47 6.16 8.61 20.75
N GLY A 48 6.49 9.48 19.77
CA GLY A 48 7.69 10.34 19.79
C GLY A 48 8.99 9.61 19.45
N GLU A 49 8.93 8.41 18.88
CA GLU A 49 10.10 7.65 18.45
C GLU A 49 10.66 8.15 17.10
N LEU A 50 9.81 8.83 16.32
CA LEU A 50 10.10 9.45 15.03
C LEU A 50 9.73 10.94 15.06
N ASP A 51 10.39 11.72 14.21
CA ASP A 51 10.08 13.13 14.00
C ASP A 51 9.10 13.34 12.83
N LEU A 52 9.18 12.48 11.81
CA LEU A 52 8.36 12.50 10.59
C LEU A 52 8.07 11.09 10.09
N VAL A 53 7.00 10.97 9.29
CA VAL A 53 6.76 9.77 8.46
C VAL A 53 6.43 10.17 7.02
N SER A 54 6.81 9.32 6.06
CA SER A 54 6.53 9.48 4.65
C SER A 54 6.09 8.15 4.04
N TYR A 55 4.77 7.87 4.06
CA TYR A 55 4.26 6.61 3.50
C TYR A 55 2.76 6.63 3.17
N GLN A 56 1.98 7.52 3.76
CA GLN A 56 0.52 7.45 3.79
C GLN A 56 -0.16 8.54 2.96
N HIS A 57 -1.42 8.33 2.64
CA HIS A 57 -2.31 9.34 2.11
C HIS A 57 -3.19 9.94 3.21
N LYS A 58 -3.70 11.16 2.97
CA LYS A 58 -4.48 11.91 3.97
C LYS A 58 -5.65 11.11 4.59
N PRO A 59 -6.48 10.37 3.83
CA PRO A 59 -7.55 9.58 4.42
C PRO A 59 -7.08 8.54 5.44
N PHE A 60 -5.90 7.95 5.25
CA PHE A 60 -5.31 7.01 6.19
C PHE A 60 -4.91 7.72 7.50
N LEU A 61 -4.22 8.86 7.39
CA LEU A 61 -3.85 9.70 8.53
C LEU A 61 -5.09 10.17 9.32
N ASP A 62 -6.11 10.66 8.62
CA ASP A 62 -7.36 11.12 9.26
C ASP A 62 -8.04 9.99 10.04
N ASN A 63 -8.04 8.76 9.47
CA ASN A 63 -8.58 7.59 10.15
C ASN A 63 -7.74 7.21 11.37
N PHE A 64 -6.41 7.24 11.25
CA PHE A 64 -5.50 6.97 12.36
C PHE A 64 -5.72 7.94 13.51
N ASN A 65 -5.71 9.25 13.23
CA ASN A 65 -5.93 10.28 14.24
C ASN A 65 -7.28 10.10 14.96
N LYS A 66 -8.35 9.85 14.19
CA LYS A 66 -9.69 9.64 14.75
C LYS A 66 -9.74 8.41 15.66
N THR A 67 -9.12 7.32 15.25
CA THR A 67 -9.18 6.04 15.97
C THR A 67 -8.31 6.06 17.23
N ASN A 68 -7.13 6.68 17.15
CA ASN A 68 -6.14 6.69 18.22
C ASN A 68 -6.20 7.98 19.07
N LYS A 69 -7.07 8.94 18.72
CA LYS A 69 -7.20 10.25 19.39
C LYS A 69 -5.87 11.03 19.39
N THR A 70 -5.18 10.99 18.24
CA THR A 70 -3.94 11.71 17.97
C THR A 70 -4.20 12.93 17.08
N ASP A 71 -3.22 13.81 16.95
CA ASP A 71 -3.29 15.07 16.20
C ASP A 71 -2.15 15.22 15.19
N LEU A 72 -1.68 14.12 14.64
CA LEU A 72 -0.65 14.14 13.58
C LEU A 72 -1.12 14.98 12.39
N VAL A 73 -0.23 15.81 11.85
CA VAL A 73 -0.56 16.76 10.78
C VAL A 73 0.25 16.49 9.51
N PRO A 74 -0.34 16.62 8.32
CA PRO A 74 0.41 16.56 7.07
C PRO A 74 1.20 17.86 6.88
N ILE A 75 2.49 17.75 6.57
CA ILE A 75 3.37 18.90 6.33
C ILE A 75 3.67 19.12 4.85
N GLY A 76 3.35 18.16 3.99
CA GLY A 76 3.56 18.26 2.54
C GLY A 76 3.24 16.97 1.82
N ASN A 77 3.28 17.04 0.48
CA ASN A 77 3.14 15.88 -0.41
C ASN A 77 4.53 15.40 -0.84
N ALA A 78 4.75 14.09 -0.81
CA ALA A 78 6.00 13.48 -1.25
C ALA A 78 5.82 12.74 -2.59
N ILE A 79 5.07 11.65 -2.60
CA ILE A 79 4.96 10.76 -3.75
C ILE A 79 3.52 10.27 -3.92
N LEU A 80 3.07 10.16 -5.18
CA LEU A 80 1.77 9.58 -5.52
C LEU A 80 1.91 8.09 -5.79
N MET A 81 1.32 7.25 -4.93
CA MET A 81 1.24 5.80 -5.12
C MET A 81 -0.13 5.40 -5.66
N ARG A 82 -0.13 4.83 -6.87
CA ARG A 82 -1.32 4.25 -7.47
C ARG A 82 -1.64 2.90 -6.84
N MET A 83 -2.88 2.47 -6.97
CA MET A 83 -3.31 1.10 -6.71
C MET A 83 -3.70 0.47 -8.03
N GLY A 84 -3.35 -0.80 -8.22
CA GLY A 84 -3.70 -1.58 -9.42
C GLY A 84 -4.35 -2.90 -9.04
N ILE A 85 -5.01 -3.53 -10.02
CA ILE A 85 -5.45 -4.92 -9.94
C ILE A 85 -4.35 -5.77 -10.56
N TYR A 86 -3.86 -6.74 -9.82
CA TYR A 86 -2.77 -7.63 -10.22
C TYR A 86 -3.20 -9.08 -10.15
N SER A 87 -2.64 -9.90 -11.03
CA SER A 87 -2.85 -11.35 -11.07
C SER A 87 -1.59 -12.05 -11.57
N ASP A 88 -1.29 -13.23 -11.02
CA ASP A 88 -0.28 -14.15 -11.57
C ASP A 88 -0.89 -15.12 -12.60
N LYS A 89 -2.23 -15.14 -12.75
CA LYS A 89 -2.98 -16.11 -13.54
C LYS A 89 -3.69 -15.52 -14.76
N LEU A 90 -4.09 -14.25 -14.69
CA LEU A 90 -4.96 -13.60 -15.67
C LEU A 90 -4.21 -12.44 -16.35
N HIS A 91 -4.52 -12.19 -17.62
CA HIS A 91 -3.87 -11.15 -18.43
C HIS A 91 -4.72 -9.90 -18.60
N ASP A 92 -6.04 -10.02 -18.49
CA ASP A 92 -6.99 -8.91 -18.57
C ASP A 92 -8.01 -9.00 -17.42
N VAL A 93 -8.51 -7.85 -17.01
CA VAL A 93 -9.59 -7.75 -16.01
C VAL A 93 -10.87 -8.44 -16.47
N LYS A 94 -11.08 -8.51 -17.79
CA LYS A 94 -12.21 -9.21 -18.41
C LYS A 94 -12.15 -10.71 -18.24
N ASP A 95 -10.94 -11.27 -18.08
CA ASP A 95 -10.70 -12.69 -17.90
C ASP A 95 -11.03 -13.19 -16.49
N ILE A 96 -11.35 -12.29 -15.56
CA ILE A 96 -11.73 -12.64 -14.19
C ILE A 96 -12.98 -13.53 -14.24
N PRO A 97 -12.88 -14.81 -13.79
CA PRO A 97 -13.98 -15.75 -13.89
C PRO A 97 -15.11 -15.46 -12.89
N ASP A 98 -16.26 -16.05 -13.13
CA ASP A 98 -17.36 -16.08 -12.17
C ASP A 98 -16.92 -16.79 -10.88
N GLY A 99 -17.31 -16.27 -9.72
CA GLY A 99 -16.92 -16.80 -8.42
C GLY A 99 -15.46 -16.56 -8.01
N ALA A 100 -14.68 -15.76 -8.78
CA ALA A 100 -13.29 -15.48 -8.51
C ALA A 100 -13.07 -14.89 -7.10
N THR A 101 -11.92 -15.22 -6.51
CA THR A 101 -11.49 -14.64 -5.23
C THR A 101 -10.55 -13.46 -5.48
N ILE A 102 -10.92 -12.29 -4.99
CA ILE A 102 -10.15 -11.05 -5.10
C ILE A 102 -9.65 -10.67 -3.71
N ALA A 103 -8.33 -10.57 -3.55
CA ALA A 103 -7.74 -10.06 -2.32
C ALA A 103 -7.73 -8.53 -2.31
N ILE A 104 -8.09 -7.94 -1.17
CA ILE A 104 -8.08 -6.49 -0.94
C ILE A 104 -7.40 -6.17 0.40
N PRO A 105 -6.87 -4.94 0.59
CA PRO A 105 -6.35 -4.54 1.89
C PRO A 105 -7.42 -4.59 2.98
N ASN A 106 -7.03 -4.97 4.18
CA ASN A 106 -7.93 -5.03 5.35
C ASN A 106 -7.99 -3.71 6.14
N ASP A 107 -7.16 -2.72 5.81
CA ASP A 107 -7.28 -1.41 6.45
C ASP A 107 -8.47 -0.61 5.86
N PRO A 108 -9.15 0.20 6.69
CA PRO A 108 -10.43 0.80 6.31
C PRO A 108 -10.37 1.68 5.06
N THR A 109 -9.25 2.34 4.79
CA THR A 109 -9.14 3.29 3.68
C THR A 109 -8.66 2.62 2.40
N ASN A 110 -7.66 1.71 2.45
CA ASN A 110 -7.19 1.02 1.26
C ASN A 110 -8.10 -0.14 0.86
N GLY A 111 -8.82 -0.77 1.79
CA GLY A 111 -9.90 -1.72 1.48
C GLY A 111 -10.98 -1.07 0.62
N GLY A 112 -11.51 0.08 1.06
CA GLY A 112 -12.46 0.86 0.30
C GLY A 112 -11.92 1.35 -1.04
N ARG A 113 -10.63 1.78 -1.07
CA ARG A 113 -9.94 2.16 -2.32
C ARG A 113 -9.85 0.99 -3.30
N GLY A 114 -9.59 -0.23 -2.81
CA GLY A 114 -9.59 -1.45 -3.62
C GLY A 114 -10.95 -1.73 -4.22
N LEU A 115 -12.02 -1.64 -3.43
CA LEU A 115 -13.39 -1.83 -3.91
C LEU A 115 -13.80 -0.77 -4.94
N LEU A 116 -13.43 0.51 -4.74
CA LEU A 116 -13.65 1.57 -5.72
C LEU A 116 -12.90 1.31 -7.03
N LEU A 117 -11.70 0.74 -6.97
CA LEU A 117 -10.94 0.36 -8.15
C LEU A 117 -11.64 -0.77 -8.92
N LEU A 118 -12.16 -1.78 -8.22
CA LEU A 118 -12.94 -2.87 -8.83
C LEU A 118 -14.24 -2.36 -9.45
N GLN A 119 -14.93 -1.40 -8.80
CA GLN A 119 -16.09 -0.74 -9.38
C GLN A 119 -15.74 0.03 -10.66
N ARG A 120 -14.64 0.79 -10.64
CA ARG A 120 -14.14 1.52 -11.84
C ARG A 120 -13.81 0.57 -13.00
N ALA A 121 -13.36 -0.64 -12.68
CA ALA A 121 -13.08 -1.70 -13.64
C ALA A 121 -14.36 -2.39 -14.15
N GLY A 122 -15.54 -2.00 -13.67
CA GLY A 122 -16.84 -2.57 -14.08
C GLY A 122 -17.15 -3.96 -13.49
N LEU A 123 -16.42 -4.35 -12.44
CA LEU A 123 -16.55 -5.69 -11.84
C LEU A 123 -17.65 -5.79 -10.78
N LEU A 124 -18.02 -4.67 -10.18
CA LEU A 124 -19.04 -4.58 -9.13
C LEU A 124 -19.63 -3.17 -9.07
N LYS A 125 -20.70 -3.00 -8.31
CA LYS A 125 -21.26 -1.69 -7.94
C LYS A 125 -21.33 -1.57 -6.42
N LEU A 126 -20.90 -0.44 -5.90
CA LEU A 126 -20.99 -0.08 -4.49
C LEU A 126 -22.23 0.77 -4.24
N LYS A 127 -22.70 0.75 -3.01
CA LYS A 127 -23.73 1.68 -2.54
C LYS A 127 -23.24 3.13 -2.73
N ASP A 128 -24.14 4.01 -3.13
CA ASP A 128 -23.81 5.42 -3.37
C ASP A 128 -23.31 6.12 -2.10
N GLY A 129 -22.33 6.98 -2.25
CA GLY A 129 -21.79 7.84 -1.19
C GLY A 129 -20.85 7.17 -0.20
N VAL A 130 -20.57 5.86 -0.29
CA VAL A 130 -19.65 5.18 0.65
C VAL A 130 -18.20 5.58 0.50
N GLY A 131 -17.77 5.92 -0.72
CA GLY A 131 -16.41 6.39 -1.01
C GLY A 131 -15.33 5.43 -0.50
N MET A 132 -14.23 5.98 0.04
CA MET A 132 -13.11 5.20 0.56
C MET A 132 -13.42 4.45 1.87
N LYS A 133 -14.60 4.59 2.43
CA LYS A 133 -15.06 3.82 3.60
C LYS A 133 -15.81 2.55 3.20
N ALA A 134 -15.92 2.26 1.90
CA ALA A 134 -16.58 1.08 1.39
C ALA A 134 -15.99 -0.20 1.99
N THR A 135 -16.86 -1.13 2.31
CA THR A 135 -16.55 -2.49 2.76
C THR A 135 -17.20 -3.50 1.80
N PRO A 136 -16.84 -4.77 1.83
CA PRO A 136 -17.53 -5.79 1.02
C PRO A 136 -19.04 -5.85 1.22
N LYS A 137 -19.55 -5.41 2.38
CA LYS A 137 -20.99 -5.33 2.68
C LYS A 137 -21.73 -4.23 1.91
N ASP A 138 -20.97 -3.27 1.37
CA ASP A 138 -21.53 -2.16 0.59
C ASP A 138 -21.61 -2.47 -0.92
N VAL A 139 -21.24 -3.68 -1.33
CA VAL A 139 -21.39 -4.15 -2.70
C VAL A 139 -22.86 -4.46 -2.93
N VAL A 140 -23.49 -3.69 -3.81
CA VAL A 140 -24.93 -3.81 -4.15
C VAL A 140 -25.18 -4.56 -5.45
N ASP A 141 -24.17 -4.64 -6.32
CA ASP A 141 -24.19 -5.45 -7.54
C ASP A 141 -22.87 -6.16 -7.73
N ASN A 142 -22.90 -7.46 -7.96
CA ASN A 142 -21.74 -8.33 -8.08
C ASN A 142 -22.03 -9.42 -9.14
N PRO A 143 -22.07 -9.04 -10.42
CA PRO A 143 -22.54 -9.93 -11.48
C PRO A 143 -21.65 -11.15 -11.70
N LYS A 144 -20.39 -11.07 -11.30
CA LYS A 144 -19.43 -12.20 -11.36
C LYS A 144 -19.32 -12.98 -10.03
N HIS A 145 -20.17 -12.74 -9.06
CA HIS A 145 -20.19 -13.43 -7.76
C HIS A 145 -18.80 -13.46 -7.09
N LEU A 146 -18.06 -12.34 -7.20
CA LEU A 146 -16.68 -12.21 -6.67
C LEU A 146 -16.69 -12.40 -5.15
N LYS A 147 -15.69 -13.13 -4.67
CA LYS A 147 -15.42 -13.32 -3.25
C LYS A 147 -14.27 -12.42 -2.83
N PHE A 148 -14.40 -11.76 -1.68
CA PHE A 148 -13.36 -10.86 -1.19
C PHE A 148 -12.59 -11.50 -0.05
N LYS A 149 -11.24 -11.47 -0.15
CA LYS A 149 -10.33 -11.88 0.89
C LYS A 149 -9.59 -10.64 1.41
N GLU A 150 -9.91 -10.23 2.63
CA GLU A 150 -9.28 -9.08 3.26
C GLU A 150 -7.96 -9.50 3.91
N LEU A 151 -6.86 -8.91 3.52
CA LEU A 151 -5.51 -9.22 3.99
C LEU A 151 -4.76 -7.94 4.36
N GLU A 152 -3.78 -8.06 5.25
CA GLU A 152 -2.82 -6.99 5.47
C GLU A 152 -2.13 -6.60 4.16
N ALA A 153 -1.98 -5.29 3.91
CA ALA A 153 -1.49 -4.78 2.64
C ALA A 153 -0.13 -5.39 2.23
N ALA A 154 0.79 -5.57 3.19
CA ALA A 154 2.10 -6.16 2.94
C ALA A 154 2.06 -7.64 2.49
N GLN A 155 0.96 -8.35 2.75
CA GLN A 155 0.79 -9.75 2.36
C GLN A 155 0.19 -9.91 0.96
N LEU A 156 -0.47 -8.89 0.42
CA LEU A 156 -1.18 -8.97 -0.86
C LEU A 156 -0.30 -9.43 -2.04
N PRO A 157 0.96 -8.95 -2.21
CA PRO A 157 1.79 -9.43 -3.31
C PRO A 157 2.07 -10.94 -3.27
N ARG A 158 2.17 -11.50 -2.07
CA ARG A 158 2.40 -12.96 -1.90
C ARG A 158 1.13 -13.77 -2.11
N SER A 159 -0.03 -13.17 -1.81
CA SER A 159 -1.33 -13.85 -1.97
C SER A 159 -1.72 -14.10 -3.43
N LEU A 160 -1.04 -13.48 -4.42
CA LEU A 160 -1.33 -13.67 -5.84
C LEU A 160 -1.23 -15.13 -6.29
N ALA A 161 -0.42 -15.95 -5.62
CA ALA A 161 -0.36 -17.39 -5.87
C ALA A 161 -1.67 -18.12 -5.51
N ASP A 162 -2.41 -17.62 -4.51
CA ASP A 162 -3.56 -18.30 -3.89
C ASP A 162 -4.91 -17.73 -4.32
N VAL A 163 -4.94 -16.50 -4.87
CA VAL A 163 -6.17 -15.82 -5.32
C VAL A 163 -6.16 -15.60 -6.82
N ASP A 164 -7.29 -15.21 -7.40
CA ASP A 164 -7.40 -14.95 -8.83
C ASP A 164 -6.86 -13.58 -9.20
N ALA A 165 -7.08 -12.58 -8.34
CA ALA A 165 -6.48 -11.25 -8.46
C ALA A 165 -6.42 -10.55 -7.09
N ALA A 166 -5.67 -9.44 -7.02
CA ALA A 166 -5.61 -8.62 -5.82
C ALA A 166 -5.49 -7.13 -6.17
N ALA A 167 -6.13 -6.28 -5.35
CA ALA A 167 -5.95 -4.83 -5.40
C ALA A 167 -4.75 -4.45 -4.51
N ILE A 168 -3.65 -4.02 -5.12
CA ILE A 168 -2.37 -3.79 -4.42
C ILE A 168 -1.86 -2.38 -4.70
N THR A 169 -1.38 -1.68 -3.68
CA THR A 169 -0.65 -0.42 -3.83
C THR A 169 0.70 -0.65 -4.51
N MET A 170 1.04 0.21 -5.47
CA MET A 170 2.19 0.04 -6.36
C MET A 170 3.53 -0.07 -5.63
N ASN A 171 3.73 0.60 -4.49
CA ASN A 171 4.94 0.49 -3.69
C ASN A 171 5.23 -0.96 -3.25
N LEU A 172 4.20 -1.72 -2.89
CA LEU A 172 4.34 -3.12 -2.47
C LEU A 172 4.69 -4.03 -3.66
N VAL A 173 4.11 -3.77 -4.83
CA VAL A 173 4.43 -4.50 -6.06
C VAL A 173 5.87 -4.20 -6.49
N MET A 174 6.30 -2.95 -6.49
CA MET A 174 7.68 -2.58 -6.84
C MET A 174 8.70 -3.23 -5.90
N ARG A 175 8.41 -3.27 -4.60
CA ARG A 175 9.23 -3.98 -3.61
C ARG A 175 9.37 -5.47 -3.93
N MET A 176 8.26 -6.13 -4.28
CA MET A 176 8.27 -7.55 -4.67
C MET A 176 9.10 -7.77 -5.94
N LEU A 177 8.91 -6.95 -6.97
CA LEU A 177 9.66 -7.06 -8.23
C LEU A 177 11.16 -6.87 -8.02
N LYS A 178 11.59 -5.88 -7.23
CA LYS A 178 13.01 -5.69 -6.87
C LYS A 178 13.60 -6.90 -6.17
N SER A 179 12.88 -7.49 -5.22
CA SER A 179 13.32 -8.70 -4.53
C SER A 179 13.47 -9.88 -5.49
N ARG A 180 12.54 -10.08 -6.43
CA ARG A 180 12.61 -11.13 -7.45
C ARG A 180 13.82 -10.94 -8.39
N ILE A 181 14.06 -9.71 -8.87
CA ILE A 181 15.20 -9.39 -9.73
C ILE A 181 16.52 -9.62 -9.00
N SER A 182 16.66 -9.17 -7.77
CA SER A 182 17.85 -9.40 -6.95
C SER A 182 18.13 -10.89 -6.73
N SER A 183 17.12 -11.70 -6.49
CA SER A 183 17.26 -13.15 -6.32
C SER A 183 17.68 -13.87 -7.61
N LEU A 184 17.23 -13.38 -8.76
CA LEU A 184 17.64 -13.91 -10.08
C LEU A 184 19.11 -13.58 -10.37
N SER A 185 19.56 -12.35 -10.11
CA SER A 185 20.96 -11.96 -10.31
C SER A 185 21.94 -12.73 -9.41
N GLN A 186 21.55 -13.07 -8.19
CA GLN A 186 22.34 -13.90 -7.29
C GLN A 186 22.41 -15.36 -7.73
N ARG A 187 21.40 -15.87 -8.42
CA ARG A 187 21.42 -17.24 -8.97
C ARG A 187 22.33 -17.35 -10.21
N THR A 188 22.34 -16.33 -11.06
CA THR A 188 23.23 -16.29 -12.25
C THR A 188 24.70 -16.11 -11.88
N SER A 189 25.04 -15.44 -10.79
CA SER A 189 26.42 -15.29 -10.31
C SER A 189 27.03 -16.56 -9.69
N ARG A 190 26.22 -17.59 -9.44
CA ARG A 190 26.71 -18.91 -8.95
C ARG A 190 27.14 -19.87 -10.08
N TRP A 191 27.00 -19.48 -11.34
CA TRP A 191 27.31 -20.32 -12.51
C TRP A 191 28.41 -19.72 -13.40
N LEU A 192 29.08 -18.69 -12.97
CA LEU A 192 30.32 -18.10 -13.52
C LEU A 192 31.47 -18.24 -12.51
#